data_1acc9667cfdda929fcc082a65b95615d
#
_entry.id   1acc9667cfdda929fcc082a65b95615d
#
_cell.length_a   1.000
_cell.length_b   1.000
_cell.length_c   1.000
_cell.angle_alpha   90.00
_cell.angle_beta   90.00
_cell.angle_gamma   90.00
#
_symmetry.space_group_name_H-M   'P 1'
#
loop_
_entity.id
_entity.type
_entity.pdbx_description
1 polymer ?
#
loop_
_entity_poly.entity_id
_entity_poly.type
_entity_poly.pdbx_seq_one_letter_code
_entity_poly.pdbx_strand_id
1 'polypeptide(L)'
;MYPIVRKEKLADNIILMDIKAPRVAKECLPGQFIIAKTDEVGERIPLTICDYDREKETVTIVVQTIGAGTERMMALNEGDSLEDFVGPLGCPSELCQEDNLEETKKKHIVFIAGGLGTAPVYPQVKWLKEHGVDADVIMGFRNKDILFFEDEMKAVA
;
A
#
# COMPACT_ATOMS: atom_id res chain seq x y z
N MET A 1 -17.52 -6.61 8.10
CA MET A 1 -16.19 -7.22 8.34
C MET A 1 -15.43 -7.34 7.03
N TYR A 2 -14.10 -7.29 7.12
CA TYR A 2 -13.23 -7.18 5.96
C TYR A 2 -12.25 -8.35 5.94
N PRO A 3 -12.53 -9.41 5.15
CA PRO A 3 -11.69 -10.62 5.13
C PRO A 3 -10.28 -10.37 4.61
N ILE A 4 -9.31 -11.02 5.25
CA ILE A 4 -7.93 -11.11 4.77
C ILE A 4 -7.87 -12.25 3.75
N VAL A 5 -7.67 -11.90 2.47
CA VAL A 5 -7.65 -12.90 1.39
C VAL A 5 -6.25 -13.40 1.05
N ARG A 6 -5.23 -12.65 1.45
CA ARG A 6 -3.82 -13.02 1.29
C ARG A 6 -3.00 -12.40 2.41
N LYS A 7 -2.02 -13.15 2.89
CA LYS A 7 -1.01 -12.66 3.83
C LYS A 7 0.37 -13.15 3.39
N GLU A 8 1.34 -12.27 3.35
CA GLU A 8 2.72 -12.58 2.99
C GLU A 8 3.67 -11.91 3.99
N LYS A 9 4.63 -12.67 4.48
CA LYS A 9 5.71 -12.16 5.32
C LYS A 9 6.81 -11.60 4.43
N LEU A 10 7.03 -10.29 4.49
CA LEU A 10 8.08 -9.61 3.72
C LEU A 10 9.41 -9.57 4.46
N ALA A 11 9.37 -9.48 5.79
CA ALA A 11 10.51 -9.54 6.70
C ALA A 11 9.99 -9.99 8.08
N ASP A 12 10.87 -10.18 9.06
CA ASP A 12 10.47 -10.68 10.39
C ASP A 12 9.39 -9.82 11.06
N ASN A 13 9.41 -8.52 10.82
CA ASN A 13 8.47 -7.57 11.41
C ASN A 13 7.64 -6.80 10.38
N ILE A 14 7.60 -7.26 9.13
CA ILE A 14 6.85 -6.61 8.04
C ILE A 14 5.99 -7.65 7.33
N ILE A 15 4.69 -7.38 7.25
CA ILE A 15 3.73 -8.22 6.54
C ILE A 15 3.00 -7.42 5.46
N LEU A 16 2.60 -8.12 4.42
CA LEU A 16 1.66 -7.65 3.41
C LEU A 16 0.34 -8.37 3.59
N MET A 17 -0.76 -7.66 3.48
CA MET A 17 -2.10 -8.23 3.47
C MET A 17 -2.93 -7.65 2.33
N ASP A 18 -3.65 -8.51 1.64
CA ASP A 18 -4.73 -8.12 0.74
C ASP A 18 -6.06 -8.27 1.47
N ILE A 19 -6.80 -7.18 1.55
CA ILE A 19 -8.07 -7.09 2.28
C ILE A 19 -9.21 -6.95 1.28
N LYS A 20 -10.22 -7.79 1.41
CA LYS A 20 -11.45 -7.67 0.61
C LYS A 20 -12.23 -6.43 1.09
N ALA A 21 -12.19 -5.38 0.30
CA ALA A 21 -12.81 -4.09 0.60
C ALA A 21 -13.33 -3.44 -0.70
N PRO A 22 -14.48 -3.91 -1.24
CA PRO A 22 -14.97 -3.51 -2.57
C PRO A 22 -15.12 -2.00 -2.76
N ARG A 23 -15.66 -1.31 -1.76
CA ARG A 23 -15.90 0.14 -1.85
C ARG A 23 -14.60 0.93 -1.89
N VAL A 24 -13.64 0.56 -1.03
CA VAL A 24 -12.32 1.20 -1.00
C VAL A 24 -11.55 0.90 -2.29
N ALA A 25 -11.52 -0.35 -2.72
CA ALA A 25 -10.83 -0.77 -3.94
C ALA A 25 -11.35 -0.05 -5.18
N LYS A 26 -12.65 0.22 -5.22
CA LYS A 26 -13.28 0.93 -6.34
C LYS A 26 -12.84 2.39 -6.45
N GLU A 27 -12.74 3.09 -5.32
CA GLU A 27 -12.61 4.55 -5.28
C GLU A 27 -11.18 5.03 -4.98
N CYS A 28 -10.30 4.17 -4.42
CA CYS A 28 -8.98 4.61 -3.98
C CYS A 28 -8.04 4.95 -5.15
N LEU A 29 -7.12 5.87 -4.84
CA LEU A 29 -6.03 6.29 -5.73
C LEU A 29 -4.70 6.32 -4.94
N PRO A 30 -3.56 6.21 -5.64
CA PRO A 30 -2.25 6.28 -4.97
C PRO A 30 -2.05 7.55 -4.15
N GLY A 31 -1.46 7.41 -2.98
CA GLY A 31 -1.25 8.50 -2.02
C GLY A 31 -2.29 8.55 -0.92
N GLN A 32 -3.40 7.88 -1.06
CA GLN A 32 -4.44 7.77 -0.04
C GLN A 32 -4.13 6.68 0.99
N PHE A 33 -4.83 6.72 2.11
CA PHE A 33 -4.68 5.76 3.20
C PHE A 33 -6.04 5.24 3.66
N ILE A 34 -6.00 4.24 4.50
CA ILE A 34 -7.17 3.68 5.21
C ILE A 34 -6.90 3.70 6.72
N ILE A 35 -7.96 3.55 7.49
CA ILE A 35 -7.86 3.27 8.92
C ILE A 35 -8.41 1.87 9.16
N ALA A 36 -7.56 0.99 9.70
CA ALA A 36 -7.91 -0.39 10.03
C ALA A 36 -8.08 -0.57 11.53
N LYS A 37 -9.00 -1.47 11.93
CA LYS A 37 -9.21 -1.91 13.30
C LYS A 37 -9.31 -3.42 13.30
N THR A 38 -8.55 -4.09 14.17
CA THR A 38 -8.47 -5.55 14.19
C THR A 38 -9.69 -6.22 14.80
N ASP A 39 -10.18 -5.71 15.93
CA ASP A 39 -11.29 -6.24 16.72
C ASP A 39 -11.96 -5.13 17.53
N GLU A 40 -12.99 -5.47 18.33
CA GLU A 40 -13.76 -4.51 19.13
C GLU A 40 -12.91 -3.66 20.08
N VAL A 41 -11.83 -4.24 20.63
CA VAL A 41 -10.93 -3.58 21.58
C VAL A 41 -9.66 -3.04 20.94
N GLY A 42 -9.45 -3.32 19.66
CA GLY A 42 -8.30 -2.87 18.90
C GLY A 42 -8.29 -1.35 18.67
N GLU A 43 -7.09 -0.80 18.60
CA GLU A 43 -6.92 0.60 18.21
C GLU A 43 -7.12 0.79 16.69
N ARG A 44 -7.43 2.02 16.32
CA ARG A 44 -7.55 2.42 14.91
C ARG A 44 -6.17 2.79 14.36
N ILE A 45 -5.73 2.09 13.34
CA ILE A 45 -4.38 2.22 12.79
C ILE A 45 -4.48 2.79 11.36
N PRO A 46 -3.92 3.98 11.10
CA PRO A 46 -3.83 4.50 9.74
C PRO A 46 -2.72 3.79 8.97
N LEU A 47 -3.03 3.34 7.77
CA LEU A 47 -2.10 2.63 6.90
C LEU A 47 -2.25 3.14 5.47
N THR A 48 -1.13 3.45 4.82
CA THR A 48 -1.14 3.88 3.43
C THR A 48 -1.50 2.71 2.52
N ILE A 49 -2.31 2.97 1.51
CA ILE A 49 -2.66 1.99 0.49
C ILE A 49 -1.41 1.71 -0.34
N CYS A 50 -0.99 0.43 -0.36
CA CYS A 50 0.19 -0.02 -1.10
C CYS A 50 -0.16 -0.46 -2.52
N ASP A 51 -1.31 -1.08 -2.70
CA ASP A 51 -1.82 -1.51 -4.00
C ASP A 51 -3.33 -1.75 -3.89
N TYR A 52 -3.98 -1.94 -5.02
CA TYR A 52 -5.40 -2.27 -5.09
C TYR A 52 -5.69 -3.02 -6.40
N ASP A 53 -6.69 -3.86 -6.36
CA ASP A 53 -7.20 -4.60 -7.51
C ASP A 53 -8.72 -4.42 -7.57
N ARG A 54 -9.19 -3.71 -8.59
CA ARG A 54 -10.61 -3.37 -8.74
C ARG A 54 -11.46 -4.58 -9.14
N GLU A 55 -10.89 -5.53 -9.85
CA GLU A 55 -11.59 -6.76 -10.25
C GLU A 55 -11.73 -7.73 -9.09
N LYS A 56 -10.65 -7.92 -8.32
CA LYS A 56 -10.68 -8.74 -7.11
C LYS A 56 -11.31 -8.04 -5.92
N GLU A 57 -11.53 -6.72 -6.02
CA GLU A 57 -12.08 -5.87 -4.97
C GLU A 57 -11.22 -5.91 -3.69
N THR A 58 -9.91 -5.90 -3.87
CA THR A 58 -8.94 -5.96 -2.78
C THR A 58 -8.10 -4.70 -2.67
N VAL A 59 -7.67 -4.41 -1.44
CA VAL A 59 -6.72 -3.35 -1.11
C VAL A 59 -5.54 -3.98 -0.38
N THR A 60 -4.34 -3.66 -0.83
CA THR A 60 -3.09 -4.16 -0.24
C THR A 60 -2.54 -3.16 0.75
N ILE A 61 -2.25 -3.63 1.95
CA ILE A 61 -1.56 -2.88 3.01
C ILE A 61 -0.26 -3.58 3.40
N VAL A 62 0.73 -2.78 3.79
CA VAL A 62 2.00 -3.28 4.35
C VAL A 62 2.12 -2.74 5.77
N VAL A 63 2.32 -3.64 6.71
CA VAL A 63 2.32 -3.33 8.14
C VAL A 63 3.67 -3.72 8.75
N GLN A 64 4.28 -2.78 9.46
CA GLN A 64 5.44 -3.04 10.28
C GLN A 64 5.03 -3.12 11.75
N THR A 65 5.49 -4.14 12.45
CA THR A 65 5.22 -4.32 13.88
C THR A 65 6.04 -3.32 14.69
N ILE A 66 5.36 -2.35 15.29
CA ILE A 66 5.96 -1.29 16.11
C ILE A 66 5.27 -1.09 17.45
N GLY A 67 4.17 -1.81 17.72
CA GLY A 67 3.42 -1.71 18.97
C GLY A 67 2.28 -2.73 19.02
N ALA A 68 1.56 -2.75 20.13
CA ALA A 68 0.52 -3.76 20.40
C ALA A 68 -0.54 -3.90 19.30
N GLY A 69 -1.00 -2.79 18.72
CA GLY A 69 -2.00 -2.81 17.65
C GLY A 69 -1.48 -3.49 16.37
N THR A 70 -0.27 -3.16 15.95
CA THR A 70 0.36 -3.78 14.78
C THR A 70 0.75 -5.24 15.05
N GLU A 71 1.11 -5.59 16.29
CA GLU A 71 1.35 -6.99 16.68
C GLU A 71 0.07 -7.83 16.59
N ARG A 72 -1.06 -7.30 17.03
CA ARG A 72 -2.37 -7.94 16.87
C ARG A 72 -2.71 -8.16 15.41
N MET A 73 -2.45 -7.18 14.57
CA MET A 73 -2.67 -7.27 13.12
C MET A 73 -1.79 -8.34 12.49
N MET A 74 -0.53 -8.42 12.88
CA MET A 74 0.41 -9.44 12.40
C MET A 74 -0.02 -10.86 12.80
N ALA A 75 -0.71 -11.03 13.92
CA ALA A 75 -1.20 -12.32 14.39
C ALA A 75 -2.40 -12.86 13.60
N LEU A 76 -3.09 -12.02 12.83
CA LEU A 76 -4.21 -12.44 11.98
C LEU A 76 -3.71 -13.24 10.77
N ASN A 77 -4.51 -14.17 10.32
CA ASN A 77 -4.21 -15.06 9.21
C ASN A 77 -5.19 -14.88 8.04
N GLU A 78 -4.85 -15.47 6.91
CA GLU A 78 -5.80 -15.59 5.79
C GLU A 78 -7.10 -16.26 6.27
N GLY A 79 -8.24 -15.70 5.88
CA GLY A 79 -9.56 -16.12 6.33
C GLY A 79 -10.07 -15.39 7.57
N ASP A 80 -9.20 -14.79 8.38
CA ASP A 80 -9.62 -13.87 9.43
C ASP A 80 -10.15 -12.57 8.83
N SER A 81 -10.82 -11.76 9.62
CA SER A 81 -11.38 -10.49 9.17
C SER A 81 -10.96 -9.34 10.10
N LEU A 82 -10.78 -8.16 9.51
CA LEU A 82 -10.69 -6.92 10.24
C LEU A 82 -12.09 -6.43 10.62
N GLU A 83 -12.22 -5.82 11.79
CA GLU A 83 -13.47 -5.21 12.26
C GLU A 83 -13.87 -4.02 11.41
N ASP A 84 -12.95 -3.06 11.24
CA ASP A 84 -13.12 -1.86 10.43
C ASP A 84 -12.00 -1.71 9.40
N PHE A 85 -12.35 -1.16 8.26
CA PHE A 85 -11.44 -0.79 7.17
C PHE A 85 -12.02 0.42 6.45
N VAL A 86 -11.72 1.60 6.97
CA VAL A 86 -12.32 2.86 6.56
C VAL A 86 -11.44 3.57 5.55
N GLY A 87 -12.03 3.93 4.43
CA GLY A 87 -11.34 4.69 3.40
C GLY A 87 -12.08 4.70 2.06
N PRO A 88 -11.46 5.22 1.00
CA PRO A 88 -10.16 5.89 1.00
C PRO A 88 -10.18 7.23 1.74
N LEU A 89 -9.07 7.55 2.40
CA LEU A 89 -8.88 8.80 3.16
C LEU A 89 -7.69 9.58 2.61
N GLY A 90 -7.68 10.88 2.89
CA GLY A 90 -6.63 11.77 2.40
C GLY A 90 -6.80 12.14 0.93
N CYS A 91 -5.83 12.92 0.42
CA CYS A 91 -5.81 13.35 -0.97
C CYS A 91 -4.92 12.42 -1.81
N PRO A 92 -5.32 12.07 -3.04
CA PRO A 92 -4.45 11.37 -3.97
C PRO A 92 -3.18 12.17 -4.25
N SER A 93 -2.09 11.47 -4.59
CA SER A 93 -0.87 12.11 -5.07
C SER A 93 -1.17 12.99 -6.28
N GLU A 94 -0.64 14.21 -6.30
CA GLU A 94 -0.78 15.12 -7.44
C GLU A 94 -0.25 14.53 -8.76
N LEU A 95 0.75 13.65 -8.66
CA LEU A 95 1.31 12.94 -9.81
C LEU A 95 0.36 11.88 -10.38
N CYS A 96 -0.56 11.37 -9.55
CA CYS A 96 -1.44 10.25 -9.88
C CYS A 96 -2.90 10.71 -10.08
N GLN A 97 -3.08 11.82 -10.75
CA GLN A 97 -4.39 12.37 -11.10
C GLN A 97 -4.48 12.60 -12.60
N GLU A 98 -5.55 12.15 -13.22
CA GLU A 98 -5.75 12.28 -14.67
C GLU A 98 -5.73 13.74 -15.12
N ASP A 99 -6.27 14.66 -14.32
CA ASP A 99 -6.29 16.10 -14.61
C ASP A 99 -4.88 16.71 -14.73
N ASN A 100 -3.90 16.13 -14.07
CA ASN A 100 -2.51 16.58 -14.05
C ASN A 100 -1.60 15.79 -15.02
N LEU A 101 -2.14 14.78 -15.69
CA LEU A 101 -1.34 13.80 -16.44
C LEU A 101 -0.48 14.44 -17.53
N GLU A 102 -1.02 15.38 -18.30
CA GLU A 102 -0.29 16.04 -19.38
C GLU A 102 0.88 16.89 -18.87
N GLU A 103 0.76 17.51 -17.71
CA GLU A 103 1.87 18.21 -17.06
C GLU A 103 2.87 17.22 -16.45
N THR A 104 2.38 16.13 -15.90
CA THR A 104 3.21 15.07 -15.32
C THR A 104 4.09 14.40 -16.38
N LYS A 105 3.57 14.17 -17.59
CA LYS A 105 4.32 13.60 -18.71
C LYS A 105 5.53 14.44 -19.14
N LYS A 106 5.52 15.74 -18.85
CA LYS A 106 6.64 16.64 -19.20
C LYS A 106 7.78 16.62 -18.19
N LYS A 107 7.60 15.92 -17.07
CA LYS A 107 8.55 15.90 -15.94
C LYS A 107 9.40 14.64 -15.96
N HIS A 108 10.65 14.77 -15.52
CA HIS A 108 11.45 13.63 -15.10
C HIS A 108 11.18 13.37 -13.62
N ILE A 109 10.58 12.23 -13.34
CA ILE A 109 10.12 11.90 -11.98
C ILE A 109 11.08 10.91 -11.35
N VAL A 110 11.55 11.24 -10.15
CA VAL A 110 12.40 10.36 -9.35
C VAL A 110 11.77 10.22 -7.97
N PHE A 111 11.49 8.98 -7.58
CA PHE A 111 11.05 8.65 -6.22
C PHE A 111 12.23 8.17 -5.38
N ILE A 112 12.31 8.67 -4.16
CA ILE A 112 13.27 8.20 -3.17
C ILE A 112 12.49 7.52 -2.04
N ALA A 113 12.62 6.21 -1.93
CA ALA A 113 11.88 5.39 -0.99
C ALA A 113 12.81 4.74 0.04
N GLY A 114 12.59 5.02 1.32
CA GLY A 114 13.36 4.45 2.43
C GLY A 114 12.53 3.48 3.26
N GLY A 115 13.00 2.25 3.43
CA GLY A 115 12.38 1.25 4.29
C GLY A 115 10.91 1.05 3.98
N LEU A 116 10.05 1.18 5.00
CA LEU A 116 8.60 1.03 4.87
C LEU A 116 7.97 2.05 3.90
N GLY A 117 8.62 3.20 3.68
CA GLY A 117 8.19 4.20 2.69
C GLY A 117 8.14 3.70 1.25
N THR A 118 8.73 2.55 0.97
CA THR A 118 8.62 1.86 -0.32
C THR A 118 7.16 1.46 -0.62
N ALA A 119 6.40 1.08 0.39
CA ALA A 119 5.01 0.68 0.24
C ALA A 119 4.11 1.80 -0.34
N PRO A 120 4.09 3.04 0.18
CA PRO A 120 3.31 4.12 -0.41
C PRO A 120 3.84 4.64 -1.75
N VAL A 121 5.10 4.43 -2.07
CA VAL A 121 5.69 4.81 -3.37
C VAL A 121 5.26 3.85 -4.48
N TYR A 122 5.19 2.57 -4.21
CA TYR A 122 4.88 1.54 -5.20
C TYR A 122 3.60 1.82 -6.03
N PRO A 123 2.44 2.13 -5.43
CA PRO A 123 1.24 2.37 -6.21
C PRO A 123 1.33 3.61 -7.09
N GLN A 124 2.11 4.61 -6.70
CA GLN A 124 2.33 5.81 -7.50
C GLN A 124 3.14 5.50 -8.77
N VAL A 125 4.23 4.75 -8.63
CA VAL A 125 5.07 4.32 -9.77
C VAL A 125 4.26 3.45 -10.72
N LYS A 126 3.50 2.50 -10.18
CA LYS A 126 2.62 1.61 -10.93
C LYS A 126 1.57 2.38 -11.73
N TRP A 127 0.88 3.32 -11.09
CA TRP A 127 -0.13 4.16 -11.73
C TRP A 127 0.46 4.98 -12.88
N LEU A 128 1.62 5.60 -12.66
CA LEU A 128 2.33 6.36 -13.68
C LEU A 128 2.68 5.48 -14.89
N LYS A 129 3.21 4.29 -14.64
CA LYS A 129 3.54 3.33 -15.71
C LYS A 129 2.31 2.95 -16.53
N GLU A 130 1.20 2.66 -15.88
CA GLU A 130 -0.07 2.34 -16.53
C GLU A 130 -0.63 3.50 -17.38
N HIS A 131 -0.24 4.74 -17.05
CA HIS A 131 -0.63 5.95 -17.79
C HIS A 131 0.45 6.48 -18.74
N GLY A 132 1.46 5.67 -19.04
CA GLY A 132 2.51 6.00 -20.01
C GLY A 132 3.58 6.96 -19.50
N VAL A 133 3.78 7.03 -18.20
CA VAL A 133 4.81 7.86 -17.56
C VAL A 133 5.82 6.95 -16.86
N ASP A 134 7.09 7.04 -17.27
CA ASP A 134 8.17 6.34 -16.59
C ASP A 134 8.69 7.18 -15.41
N ALA A 135 9.08 6.50 -14.35
CA ALA A 135 9.68 7.12 -13.17
C ALA A 135 10.90 6.31 -12.71
N ASP A 136 11.92 7.00 -12.27
CA ASP A 136 13.06 6.36 -11.61
C ASP A 136 12.78 6.20 -10.11
N VAL A 137 13.27 5.10 -9.54
CA VAL A 137 13.10 4.83 -8.11
C VAL A 137 14.44 4.49 -7.46
N ILE A 138 14.76 5.22 -6.41
CA ILE A 138 15.88 4.93 -5.53
C ILE A 138 15.34 4.33 -4.24
N MET A 139 15.68 3.07 -3.98
CA MET A 139 15.24 2.35 -2.77
C MET A 139 16.38 2.20 -1.78
N GLY A 140 16.16 2.58 -0.52
CA GLY A 140 17.11 2.44 0.57
C GLY A 140 16.56 1.62 1.73
N PHE A 141 17.35 0.66 2.22
CA PHE A 141 17.04 -0.19 3.36
C PHE A 141 18.28 -0.32 4.27
N ARG A 142 18.07 -0.62 5.55
CA ARG A 142 19.18 -0.81 6.50
C ARG A 142 20.06 -1.99 6.12
N ASN A 143 19.45 -3.07 5.63
CA ASN A 143 20.13 -4.29 5.24
C ASN A 143 19.27 -5.09 4.26
N LYS A 144 19.81 -6.19 3.74
CA LYS A 144 19.12 -7.06 2.78
C LYS A 144 17.95 -7.83 3.37
N ASP A 145 17.95 -8.08 4.68
CA ASP A 145 16.94 -8.92 5.33
C ASP A 145 15.58 -8.24 5.41
N ILE A 146 15.55 -6.90 5.31
CA ILE A 146 14.32 -6.10 5.32
C ILE A 146 14.01 -5.48 3.97
N LEU A 147 14.76 -5.83 2.92
CA LEU A 147 14.46 -5.40 1.55
C LEU A 147 13.20 -6.10 1.04
N PHE A 148 12.24 -5.33 0.55
CA PHE A 148 11.04 -5.85 -0.08
C PHE A 148 10.66 -5.03 -1.32
N PHE A 149 9.86 -5.60 -2.20
CA PHE A 149 9.38 -4.97 -3.45
C PHE A 149 10.46 -4.66 -4.49
N GLU A 150 11.62 -5.29 -4.44
CA GLU A 150 12.65 -5.09 -5.45
C GLU A 150 12.18 -5.52 -6.85
N ASP A 151 11.63 -6.74 -6.95
CA ASP A 151 11.15 -7.27 -8.23
C ASP A 151 9.87 -6.57 -8.70
N GLU A 152 8.94 -6.31 -7.79
CA GLU A 152 7.70 -5.59 -8.07
C GLU A 152 8.00 -4.18 -8.58
N MET A 153 8.95 -3.48 -7.95
CA MET A 153 9.33 -2.13 -8.36
C MET A 153 10.04 -2.13 -9.71
N LYS A 154 10.91 -3.11 -9.98
CA LYS A 154 11.56 -3.27 -11.28
C LYS A 154 10.57 -3.48 -12.42
N ALA A 155 9.42 -4.11 -12.13
CA ALA A 155 8.39 -4.35 -13.12
C ALA A 155 7.62 -3.08 -13.52
N VAL A 156 7.60 -2.04 -12.68
CA VAL A 156 6.81 -0.81 -12.87
C VAL A 156 7.65 0.47 -13.00
N ALA A 157 8.92 0.42 -12.71
CA ALA A 157 9.84 1.56 -12.81
C ALA A 157 10.50 1.65 -14.19
#